data_7f97c79d1890a8f577539053217c0610
#
_entry.id   7f97c79d1890a8f577539053217c0610
#
_cell.length_a   1.000
_cell.length_b   1.000
_cell.length_c   1.000
_cell.angle_alpha   90.00
_cell.angle_beta   90.00
_cell.angle_gamma   90.00
#
_symmetry.space_group_name_H-M   'P 1'
#
loop_
_entity.id
_entity.type
_entity.pdbx_description
1 polymer ?
#
loop_
_entity_poly.entity_id
_entity_poly.type
_entity_poly.pdbx_seq_one_letter_code
_entity_poly.pdbx_strand_id
1 'polypeptide(L)'
;PIFLPIGYPRVNYLLNKSQDLTLRKRIIKGLQLDTSKPVLLYAPTWKSNTSEEDILPLSDKLLNKYNVIFKGHVESKDNYIPDGVIVPPESVETQDLIMIADIVLTDYSSIIFDALTLNKNVCLYTPNHAQYVEERGVYEDVLNSLKEVWYTDAEVLTNHLISDSIPHVNSKYINRQNHSLDKLSHLIAQQIH
;
A
#
# COMPACT_ATOMS: atom_id res chain seq x y z
N PRO A 1 6.03 5.85 -31.20
CA PRO A 1 6.62 5.66 -29.88
C PRO A 1 7.39 4.34 -29.83
N ILE A 2 8.59 4.36 -29.24
CA ILE A 2 9.39 3.16 -29.02
C ILE A 2 9.04 2.64 -27.61
N PHE A 3 8.56 1.40 -27.51
CA PHE A 3 8.34 0.75 -26.24
C PHE A 3 9.55 -0.08 -25.85
N LEU A 4 10.14 0.22 -24.68
CA LEU A 4 11.30 -0.50 -24.17
C LEU A 4 10.87 -1.41 -23.03
N PRO A 5 10.95 -2.75 -23.18
CA PRO A 5 10.53 -3.69 -22.14
C PRO A 5 11.60 -3.83 -21.06
N ILE A 6 11.97 -2.72 -20.43
CA ILE A 6 13.02 -2.65 -19.40
C ILE A 6 12.53 -3.00 -17.99
N GLY A 7 11.21 -3.08 -17.80
CA GLY A 7 10.60 -3.20 -16.49
C GLY A 7 10.37 -1.83 -15.83
N TYR A 8 10.01 -1.84 -14.55
CA TYR A 8 9.69 -0.64 -13.78
C TYR A 8 10.80 -0.33 -12.77
N PRO A 9 11.54 0.80 -12.92
CA PRO A 9 12.69 1.14 -12.05
C PRO A 9 12.38 1.15 -10.55
N ARG A 10 11.15 1.52 -10.16
CA ARG A 10 10.71 1.49 -8.77
C ARG A 10 10.79 0.09 -8.14
N VAL A 11 10.61 -0.97 -8.92
CA VAL A 11 10.76 -2.36 -8.45
C VAL A 11 12.18 -2.62 -7.96
N ASN A 12 13.20 -2.16 -8.69
CA ASN A 12 14.60 -2.27 -8.26
C ASN A 12 14.82 -1.57 -6.91
N TYR A 13 14.32 -0.35 -6.79
CA TYR A 13 14.44 0.43 -5.56
C TYR A 13 13.81 -0.32 -4.38
N LEU A 14 12.56 -0.78 -4.53
CA LEU A 14 11.83 -1.49 -3.49
C LEU A 14 12.55 -2.78 -3.07
N LEU A 15 12.95 -3.62 -4.03
CA LEU A 15 13.61 -4.88 -3.75
C LEU A 15 14.97 -4.68 -3.05
N ASN A 16 15.78 -3.74 -3.51
CA ASN A 16 17.07 -3.43 -2.91
C ASN A 16 16.90 -2.85 -1.50
N LYS A 17 16.01 -1.87 -1.35
CA LYS A 17 15.76 -1.21 -0.06
C LYS A 17 15.15 -2.15 0.98
N SER A 18 14.32 -3.11 0.55
CA SER A 18 13.70 -4.10 1.45
C SER A 18 14.69 -5.00 2.17
N GLN A 19 15.92 -5.12 1.67
CA GLN A 19 17.00 -5.87 2.29
C GLN A 19 17.74 -5.07 3.40
N ASP A 20 17.47 -3.78 3.53
CA ASP A 20 18.10 -2.92 4.55
C ASP A 20 17.45 -3.11 5.93
N LEU A 21 17.98 -4.08 6.67
CA LEU A 21 17.53 -4.37 8.04
C LEU A 21 17.77 -3.20 9.02
N THR A 22 18.77 -2.36 8.75
CA THR A 22 19.08 -1.18 9.59
C THR A 22 18.00 -0.12 9.42
N LEU A 23 17.61 0.15 8.18
CA LEU A 23 16.51 1.06 7.88
C LEU A 23 15.20 0.57 8.51
N ARG A 24 14.87 -0.72 8.37
CA ARG A 24 13.69 -1.33 8.96
C ARG A 24 13.65 -1.11 10.49
N LYS A 25 14.74 -1.44 11.20
CA LYS A 25 14.85 -1.23 12.65
C LYS A 25 14.71 0.24 13.05
N ARG A 26 15.29 1.15 12.27
CA ARG A 26 15.20 2.60 12.51
C ARG A 26 13.76 3.10 12.40
N ILE A 27 13.00 2.65 11.38
CA ILE A 27 11.60 3.05 11.20
C ILE A 27 10.75 2.51 12.35
N ILE A 28 10.86 1.22 12.68
CA ILE A 28 10.12 0.59 13.79
C ILE A 28 10.36 1.34 15.10
N LYS A 29 11.63 1.66 15.41
CA LYS A 29 11.99 2.41 16.61
C LYS A 29 11.50 3.86 16.55
N GLY A 30 11.63 4.53 15.40
CA GLY A 30 11.22 5.92 15.23
C GLY A 30 9.72 6.13 15.38
N LEU A 31 8.92 5.16 14.94
CA LEU A 31 7.47 5.15 15.09
C LEU A 31 6.99 4.52 16.41
N GLN A 32 7.91 4.05 17.27
CA GLN A 32 7.63 3.42 18.57
C GLN A 32 6.66 2.24 18.45
N LEU A 33 6.80 1.42 17.40
CA LEU A 33 5.91 0.29 17.16
C LEU A 33 6.09 -0.79 18.25
N ASP A 34 4.97 -1.35 18.69
CA ASP A 34 4.95 -2.56 19.52
C ASP A 34 5.39 -3.77 18.69
N THR A 35 6.57 -4.28 18.96
CA THR A 35 7.16 -5.39 18.19
C THR A 35 6.43 -6.73 18.39
N SER A 36 5.48 -6.82 19.33
CA SER A 36 4.63 -8.00 19.53
C SER A 36 3.39 -7.99 18.62
N LYS A 37 3.08 -6.85 18.00
CA LYS A 37 1.92 -6.69 17.12
C LYS A 37 2.34 -6.60 15.66
N PRO A 38 1.57 -7.21 14.72
CA PRO A 38 1.77 -6.97 13.30
C PRO A 38 1.46 -5.53 12.93
N VAL A 39 1.97 -5.10 11.78
CA VAL A 39 1.80 -3.74 11.26
C VAL A 39 0.76 -3.72 10.14
N LEU A 40 -0.32 -2.97 10.33
CA LEU A 40 -1.32 -2.64 9.33
C LEU A 40 -1.04 -1.22 8.80
N LEU A 41 -0.58 -1.10 7.57
CA LEU A 41 -0.47 0.19 6.88
C LEU A 41 -1.79 0.49 6.17
N TYR A 42 -2.50 1.52 6.60
CA TYR A 42 -3.67 2.04 5.92
C TYR A 42 -3.31 3.33 5.18
N ALA A 43 -3.29 3.26 3.85
CA ALA A 43 -2.86 4.34 2.97
C ALA A 43 -3.88 4.57 1.85
N PRO A 44 -5.03 5.20 2.15
CA PRO A 44 -6.05 5.51 1.16
C PRO A 44 -5.57 6.61 0.19
N THR A 45 -6.10 6.60 -1.04
CA THR A 45 -5.87 7.66 -2.01
C THR A 45 -6.59 8.93 -1.58
N TRP A 46 -5.93 10.06 -1.75
CA TRP A 46 -6.58 11.33 -1.54
C TRP A 46 -7.69 11.59 -2.58
N LYS A 47 -8.85 12.04 -2.09
CA LYS A 47 -9.96 12.56 -2.90
C LYS A 47 -10.33 13.93 -2.37
N SER A 48 -10.61 14.88 -3.26
CA SER A 48 -11.02 16.25 -2.88
C SER A 48 -12.32 16.31 -2.06
N ASN A 49 -13.14 15.26 -2.15
CA ASN A 49 -14.44 15.13 -1.49
C ASN A 49 -14.51 13.84 -0.66
N THR A 50 -13.45 13.47 0.04
CA THR A 50 -13.46 12.29 0.93
C THR A 50 -14.44 12.53 2.07
N SER A 51 -15.49 11.70 2.16
CA SER A 51 -16.40 11.68 3.30
C SER A 51 -15.88 10.74 4.40
N GLU A 52 -16.39 10.85 5.63
CA GLU A 52 -16.05 9.90 6.70
C GLU A 52 -16.42 8.45 6.32
N GLU A 53 -17.44 8.27 5.49
CA GLU A 53 -17.89 6.97 4.99
C GLU A 53 -16.88 6.31 4.02
N ASP A 54 -15.98 7.10 3.42
CA ASP A 54 -14.92 6.62 2.53
C ASP A 54 -13.75 5.97 3.27
N ILE A 55 -13.66 6.20 4.59
CA ILE A 55 -12.55 5.75 5.43
C ILE A 55 -12.99 4.55 6.25
N LEU A 56 -12.14 3.51 6.30
CA LEU A 56 -12.41 2.37 7.15
C LEU A 56 -12.45 2.80 8.63
N PRO A 57 -13.55 2.52 9.36
CA PRO A 57 -13.60 2.76 10.79
C PRO A 57 -12.55 1.94 11.53
N LEU A 58 -11.60 2.62 12.17
CA LEU A 58 -10.52 1.98 12.93
C LEU A 58 -11.00 1.70 14.35
N SER A 59 -11.57 0.51 14.55
CA SER A 59 -12.11 0.08 15.83
C SER A 59 -11.03 -0.29 16.84
N ASP A 60 -11.35 -0.24 18.13
CA ASP A 60 -10.46 -0.68 19.22
C ASP A 60 -9.95 -2.13 19.00
N LYS A 61 -10.74 -2.99 18.38
CA LYS A 61 -10.32 -4.37 18.07
C LYS A 61 -9.14 -4.40 17.11
N LEU A 62 -9.15 -3.54 16.09
CA LEU A 62 -8.02 -3.41 15.15
C LEU A 62 -6.80 -2.79 15.84
N LEU A 63 -6.98 -1.73 16.64
CA LEU A 63 -5.91 -1.06 17.38
C LEU A 63 -5.27 -1.96 18.45
N ASN A 64 -6.06 -2.86 19.05
CA ASN A 64 -5.53 -3.84 19.99
C ASN A 64 -4.70 -4.93 19.29
N LYS A 65 -5.06 -5.31 18.06
CA LYS A 65 -4.38 -6.37 17.32
C LYS A 65 -3.17 -5.89 16.54
N TYR A 66 -3.22 -4.70 15.95
CA TYR A 66 -2.20 -4.18 15.04
C TYR A 66 -1.55 -2.90 15.55
N ASN A 67 -0.30 -2.66 15.14
CA ASN A 67 0.20 -1.30 15.00
C ASN A 67 -0.46 -0.71 13.73
N VAL A 68 -1.47 0.13 13.89
CA VAL A 68 -2.15 0.75 12.77
C VAL A 68 -1.43 2.03 12.39
N ILE A 69 -0.81 2.04 11.21
CA ILE A 69 -0.16 3.22 10.64
C ILE A 69 -1.10 3.82 9.59
N PHE A 70 -1.51 5.07 9.79
CA PHE A 70 -2.33 5.79 8.81
C PHE A 70 -1.46 6.77 8.03
N LYS A 71 -1.36 6.58 6.72
CA LYS A 71 -0.65 7.48 5.80
C LYS A 71 -1.63 8.04 4.79
N GLY A 72 -2.47 8.99 5.24
CA GLY A 72 -3.32 9.79 4.37
C GLY A 72 -2.54 10.90 3.66
N HIS A 73 -3.18 11.59 2.72
CA HIS A 73 -2.59 12.77 2.09
C HIS A 73 -2.63 13.96 3.06
N VAL A 74 -1.60 14.82 3.00
CA VAL A 74 -1.41 15.97 3.92
C VAL A 74 -2.59 16.95 3.94
N GLU A 75 -3.36 17.01 2.86
CA GLU A 75 -4.49 17.93 2.70
C GLU A 75 -5.79 17.47 3.38
N SER A 76 -5.86 16.24 3.88
CA SER A 76 -7.02 15.71 4.61
C SER A 76 -6.98 16.08 6.10
N LYS A 77 -6.74 17.35 6.43
CA LYS A 77 -6.56 17.86 7.81
C LYS A 77 -7.78 17.72 8.71
N ASP A 78 -8.95 17.45 8.16
CA ASP A 78 -10.21 17.41 8.91
C ASP A 78 -10.68 15.99 9.29
N ASN A 79 -9.90 14.95 8.94
CA ASN A 79 -10.28 13.60 9.30
C ASN A 79 -9.92 13.32 10.76
N TYR A 80 -10.92 12.99 11.57
CA TYR A 80 -10.71 12.47 12.91
C TYR A 80 -9.91 11.16 12.86
N ILE A 81 -8.71 11.20 13.41
CA ILE A 81 -7.85 10.03 13.55
C ILE A 81 -8.00 9.55 15.00
N PRO A 82 -8.48 8.31 15.22
CA PRO A 82 -8.66 7.78 16.57
C PRO A 82 -7.36 7.72 17.36
N ASP A 83 -7.46 7.84 18.68
CA ASP A 83 -6.32 7.60 19.58
C ASP A 83 -5.78 6.18 19.35
N GLY A 84 -4.45 6.04 19.40
CA GLY A 84 -3.77 4.76 19.15
C GLY A 84 -3.41 4.48 17.68
N VAL A 85 -3.88 5.31 16.74
CA VAL A 85 -3.41 5.27 15.35
C VAL A 85 -2.10 6.03 15.22
N ILE A 86 -1.14 5.43 14.53
CA ILE A 86 0.19 6.01 14.33
C ILE A 86 0.19 6.80 13.03
N VAL A 87 0.41 8.12 13.13
CA VAL A 87 0.59 8.99 11.97
C VAL A 87 2.08 9.26 11.79
N PRO A 88 2.71 8.72 10.74
CA PRO A 88 4.14 8.91 10.53
C PRO A 88 4.45 10.35 10.12
N PRO A 89 5.64 10.89 10.47
CA PRO A 89 6.10 12.16 9.94
C PRO A 89 6.12 12.18 8.41
N GLU A 90 5.95 13.35 7.80
CA GLU A 90 5.98 13.53 6.33
C GLU A 90 7.28 13.02 5.70
N SER A 91 8.39 13.10 6.42
CA SER A 91 9.71 12.63 6.00
C SER A 91 9.83 11.11 5.87
N VAL A 92 8.85 10.35 6.36
CA VAL A 92 8.80 8.89 6.20
C VAL A 92 8.04 8.57 4.91
N GLU A 93 8.75 8.02 3.94
CA GLU A 93 8.19 7.66 2.64
C GLU A 93 7.20 6.50 2.74
N THR A 94 6.15 6.52 1.92
CA THR A 94 5.17 5.42 1.87
C THR A 94 5.83 4.07 1.58
N GLN A 95 6.86 4.05 0.73
CA GLN A 95 7.61 2.84 0.41
C GLN A 95 8.33 2.26 1.63
N ASP A 96 8.81 3.11 2.52
CA ASP A 96 9.45 2.71 3.78
C ASP A 96 8.43 2.06 4.71
N LEU A 97 7.21 2.58 4.74
CA LEU A 97 6.12 1.99 5.52
C LEU A 97 5.66 0.65 4.94
N ILE A 98 5.57 0.52 3.62
CA ILE A 98 5.26 -0.76 2.96
C ILE A 98 6.28 -1.84 3.34
N MET A 99 7.56 -1.49 3.42
CA MET A 99 8.60 -2.47 3.80
C MET A 99 8.38 -3.06 5.19
N ILE A 100 7.93 -2.27 6.16
CA ILE A 100 7.70 -2.74 7.53
C ILE A 100 6.31 -3.34 7.74
N ALA A 101 5.35 -3.05 6.87
CA ALA A 101 3.98 -3.54 6.98
C ALA A 101 3.91 -5.06 6.79
N ASP A 102 2.97 -5.69 7.51
CA ASP A 102 2.53 -7.07 7.29
C ASP A 102 1.32 -7.11 6.36
N ILE A 103 0.44 -6.10 6.49
CA ILE A 103 -0.73 -5.91 5.64
C ILE A 103 -0.74 -4.46 5.14
N VAL A 104 -1.01 -4.28 3.85
CA VAL A 104 -1.24 -2.96 3.23
C VAL A 104 -2.70 -2.84 2.83
N LEU A 105 -3.41 -1.94 3.47
CA LEU A 105 -4.78 -1.58 3.17
C LEU A 105 -4.79 -0.27 2.39
N THR A 106 -5.43 -0.27 1.24
CA THR A 106 -5.54 0.90 0.36
C THR A 106 -6.85 0.86 -0.42
N ASP A 107 -7.04 1.79 -1.34
CA ASP A 107 -8.16 1.82 -2.28
C ASP A 107 -7.67 1.61 -3.73
N TYR A 108 -7.87 2.56 -4.62
CA TYR A 108 -7.43 2.49 -6.03
C TYR A 108 -5.97 2.91 -6.25
N SER A 109 -5.18 3.01 -5.19
CA SER A 109 -3.80 3.46 -5.26
C SER A 109 -2.87 2.43 -5.89
N SER A 110 -1.94 2.90 -6.72
CA SER A 110 -0.87 2.06 -7.30
C SER A 110 0.09 1.46 -6.26
N ILE A 111 0.05 1.91 -5.01
CA ILE A 111 0.88 1.34 -3.92
C ILE A 111 0.61 -0.14 -3.68
N ILE A 112 -0.57 -0.65 -4.10
CA ILE A 112 -0.88 -2.08 -4.04
C ILE A 112 0.15 -2.91 -4.82
N PHE A 113 0.63 -2.41 -5.96
CA PHE A 113 1.66 -3.11 -6.75
C PHE A 113 3.03 -3.07 -6.06
N ASP A 114 3.34 -1.98 -5.35
CA ASP A 114 4.55 -1.88 -4.52
C ASP A 114 4.51 -2.91 -3.38
N ALA A 115 3.36 -3.04 -2.71
CA ALA A 115 3.14 -4.01 -1.64
C ALA A 115 3.25 -5.46 -2.15
N LEU A 116 2.57 -5.77 -3.25
CA LEU A 116 2.63 -7.09 -3.89
C LEU A 116 4.05 -7.43 -4.38
N THR A 117 4.81 -6.44 -4.86
CA THR A 117 6.22 -6.61 -5.24
C THR A 117 7.05 -7.11 -4.06
N LEU A 118 6.78 -6.61 -2.86
CA LEU A 118 7.43 -7.01 -1.60
C LEU A 118 6.75 -8.21 -0.93
N ASN A 119 5.86 -8.89 -1.62
CA ASN A 119 5.14 -10.07 -1.12
C ASN A 119 4.34 -9.81 0.16
N LYS A 120 3.77 -8.60 0.29
CA LYS A 120 2.92 -8.23 1.41
C LYS A 120 1.49 -8.72 1.20
N ASN A 121 0.77 -9.00 2.30
CA ASN A 121 -0.67 -9.14 2.24
C ASN A 121 -1.30 -7.78 1.92
N VAL A 122 -2.32 -7.78 1.08
CA VAL A 122 -2.98 -6.55 0.62
C VAL A 122 -4.48 -6.65 0.80
N CYS A 123 -5.12 -5.52 1.08
CA CYS A 123 -6.57 -5.37 1.07
C CYS A 123 -6.92 -4.10 0.29
N LEU A 124 -7.97 -4.19 -0.53
CA LEU A 124 -8.61 -3.04 -1.15
C LEU A 124 -9.91 -2.75 -0.41
N TYR A 125 -10.08 -1.51 0.06
CA TYR A 125 -11.32 -1.04 0.65
C TYR A 125 -11.89 0.11 -0.18
N THR A 126 -13.04 -0.12 -0.79
CA THR A 126 -13.65 0.80 -1.77
C THR A 126 -15.16 0.88 -1.56
N PRO A 127 -15.63 1.49 -0.45
CA PRO A 127 -17.05 1.53 -0.10
C PRO A 127 -17.91 2.19 -1.19
N ASN A 128 -17.39 3.21 -1.87
CA ASN A 128 -18.10 3.97 -2.91
C ASN A 128 -17.66 3.57 -4.33
N HIS A 129 -17.49 2.27 -4.57
CA HIS A 129 -16.97 1.76 -5.84
C HIS A 129 -17.76 2.25 -7.08
N ALA A 130 -19.09 2.19 -7.03
CA ALA A 130 -19.95 2.58 -8.17
C ALA A 130 -19.72 4.05 -8.57
N GLN A 131 -19.67 4.96 -7.59
CA GLN A 131 -19.40 6.36 -7.84
C GLN A 131 -18.00 6.60 -8.43
N TYR A 132 -16.99 5.91 -7.89
CA TYR A 132 -15.61 6.05 -8.38
C TYR A 132 -15.48 5.61 -9.83
N VAL A 133 -16.14 4.51 -10.22
CA VAL A 133 -16.15 4.00 -11.61
C VAL A 133 -16.77 5.02 -12.56
N GLU A 134 -17.87 5.66 -12.16
CA GLU A 134 -18.56 6.67 -12.97
C GLU A 134 -17.69 7.91 -13.18
N GLU A 135 -16.98 8.36 -12.14
CA GLU A 135 -16.20 9.61 -12.17
C GLU A 135 -14.83 9.44 -12.85
N ARG A 136 -14.15 8.30 -12.67
CA ARG A 136 -12.73 8.13 -13.04
C ARG A 136 -12.43 6.91 -13.89
N GLY A 137 -13.32 5.93 -13.90
CA GLY A 137 -13.07 4.63 -14.48
C GLY A 137 -12.06 3.79 -13.69
N VAL A 138 -12.06 2.50 -13.95
CA VAL A 138 -11.13 1.54 -13.32
C VAL A 138 -10.67 0.51 -14.35
N TYR A 139 -9.51 -0.10 -14.10
CA TYR A 139 -9.06 -1.27 -14.86
C TYR A 139 -9.70 -2.52 -14.26
N GLU A 140 -10.83 -2.94 -14.81
CA GLU A 140 -11.61 -4.10 -14.31
C GLU A 140 -10.77 -5.38 -14.22
N ASP A 141 -9.91 -5.64 -15.18
CA ASP A 141 -9.02 -6.80 -15.16
C ASP A 141 -8.09 -6.82 -13.94
N VAL A 142 -7.63 -5.64 -13.51
CA VAL A 142 -6.79 -5.50 -12.30
C VAL A 142 -7.62 -5.81 -11.08
N LEU A 143 -8.79 -5.19 -10.93
CA LEU A 143 -9.69 -5.45 -9.80
C LEU A 143 -10.13 -6.90 -9.73
N ASN A 144 -10.50 -7.51 -10.85
CA ASN A 144 -10.86 -8.92 -10.92
C ASN A 144 -9.72 -9.84 -10.47
N SER A 145 -8.46 -9.47 -10.73
CA SER A 145 -7.30 -10.23 -10.24
C SER A 145 -7.09 -10.13 -8.73
N LEU A 146 -7.74 -9.17 -8.08
CA LEU A 146 -7.63 -8.86 -6.65
C LEU A 146 -8.96 -9.09 -5.92
N LYS A 147 -9.94 -9.71 -6.57
CA LYS A 147 -11.30 -9.88 -6.03
C LYS A 147 -11.38 -10.53 -4.65
N GLU A 148 -10.44 -11.42 -4.33
CA GLU A 148 -10.40 -12.13 -3.04
C GLU A 148 -10.01 -11.24 -1.87
N VAL A 149 -9.36 -10.09 -2.15
CA VAL A 149 -8.89 -9.12 -1.17
C VAL A 149 -9.55 -7.75 -1.36
N TRP A 150 -10.63 -7.71 -2.12
CA TRP A 150 -11.39 -6.51 -2.44
C TRP A 150 -12.68 -6.45 -1.63
N TYR A 151 -12.85 -5.39 -0.84
CA TYR A 151 -13.94 -5.19 0.11
C TYR A 151 -14.63 -3.85 -0.14
N THR A 152 -15.95 -3.87 -0.12
CA THR A 152 -16.81 -2.68 -0.12
C THR A 152 -17.49 -2.48 1.23
N ASP A 153 -17.50 -3.52 2.08
CA ASP A 153 -18.10 -3.52 3.41
C ASP A 153 -17.02 -3.49 4.49
N ALA A 154 -17.14 -2.52 5.41
CA ALA A 154 -16.16 -2.29 6.47
C ALA A 154 -16.18 -3.40 7.53
N GLU A 155 -17.36 -3.97 7.84
CA GLU A 155 -17.49 -5.01 8.86
C GLU A 155 -16.88 -6.33 8.36
N VAL A 156 -17.13 -6.68 7.09
CA VAL A 156 -16.55 -7.87 6.46
C VAL A 156 -15.03 -7.77 6.45
N LEU A 157 -14.47 -6.63 6.00
CA LEU A 157 -13.03 -6.41 6.01
C LEU A 157 -12.45 -6.48 7.42
N THR A 158 -13.07 -5.78 8.37
CA THR A 158 -12.62 -5.78 9.78
C THR A 158 -12.59 -7.19 10.36
N ASN A 159 -13.61 -8.00 10.10
CA ASN A 159 -13.67 -9.38 10.56
C ASN A 159 -12.56 -10.24 9.97
N HIS A 160 -12.24 -10.09 8.68
CA HIS A 160 -11.11 -10.77 8.04
C HIS A 160 -9.77 -10.35 8.62
N LEU A 161 -9.56 -9.05 8.86
CA LEU A 161 -8.34 -8.54 9.51
C LEU A 161 -8.18 -9.11 10.92
N ILE A 162 -9.28 -9.17 11.71
CA ILE A 162 -9.23 -9.68 13.09
C ILE A 162 -9.00 -11.19 13.13
N SER A 163 -9.55 -11.95 12.20
CA SER A 163 -9.45 -13.43 12.17
C SER A 163 -8.21 -13.97 11.43
N ASP A 164 -7.29 -13.09 10.98
CA ASP A 164 -6.12 -13.46 10.15
C ASP A 164 -6.46 -14.24 8.87
N SER A 165 -7.64 -13.97 8.32
CA SER A 165 -8.17 -14.69 7.15
C SER A 165 -7.99 -13.92 5.83
N ILE A 166 -7.07 -12.95 5.77
CA ILE A 166 -6.74 -12.23 4.54
C ILE A 166 -6.02 -13.20 3.58
N PRO A 167 -6.58 -13.45 2.39
CA PRO A 167 -5.93 -14.30 1.40
C PRO A 167 -4.63 -13.70 0.90
N HIS A 168 -3.65 -14.57 0.64
CA HIS A 168 -2.44 -14.14 -0.06
C HIS A 168 -2.67 -14.13 -1.57
N VAL A 169 -2.46 -13.00 -2.22
CA VAL A 169 -2.71 -12.82 -3.64
C VAL A 169 -1.41 -12.79 -4.44
N ASN A 170 -1.35 -13.63 -5.48
CA ASN A 170 -0.32 -13.57 -6.50
C ASN A 170 -0.88 -12.90 -7.76
N SER A 171 -0.50 -11.65 -8.01
CA SER A 171 -0.96 -10.91 -9.17
C SER A 171 -0.07 -11.12 -10.40
N LYS A 172 -0.69 -11.42 -11.55
CA LYS A 172 0.00 -11.49 -12.85
C LYS A 172 0.61 -10.15 -13.30
N TYR A 173 0.18 -9.04 -12.69
CA TYR A 173 0.69 -7.70 -12.99
C TYR A 173 1.99 -7.36 -12.26
N ILE A 174 2.51 -8.28 -11.43
CA ILE A 174 3.75 -8.07 -10.68
C ILE A 174 4.93 -8.63 -11.47
N ASN A 175 5.86 -7.76 -11.81
CA ASN A 175 7.14 -8.13 -12.39
C ASN A 175 8.26 -7.83 -11.39
N ARG A 176 8.82 -8.89 -10.78
CA ARG A 176 9.93 -8.79 -9.82
C ARG A 176 11.31 -8.82 -10.50
N GLN A 177 11.42 -8.49 -11.77
CA GLN A 177 12.72 -8.42 -12.44
C GLN A 177 13.55 -7.26 -11.91
N ASN A 178 14.68 -7.57 -11.32
CA ASN A 178 15.56 -6.61 -10.63
C ASN A 178 16.69 -6.08 -11.54
N HIS A 179 16.40 -5.79 -12.82
CA HIS A 179 17.42 -5.32 -13.78
C HIS A 179 16.95 -4.14 -14.64
N SER A 180 15.87 -3.46 -14.25
CA SER A 180 15.33 -2.35 -15.06
C SER A 180 16.24 -1.13 -15.05
N LEU A 181 16.92 -0.82 -13.95
CA LEU A 181 17.87 0.29 -13.88
C LEU A 181 19.11 0.03 -14.72
N ASP A 182 19.66 -1.19 -14.68
CA ASP A 182 20.82 -1.58 -15.47
C ASP A 182 20.51 -1.51 -16.96
N LYS A 183 19.35 -2.03 -17.38
CA LYS A 183 18.87 -1.95 -18.75
C LYS A 183 18.67 -0.50 -19.20
N LEU A 184 18.09 0.34 -18.36
CA LEU A 184 17.89 1.76 -18.65
C LEU A 184 19.23 2.48 -18.81
N SER A 185 20.17 2.29 -17.88
CA SER A 185 21.51 2.87 -17.92
C SER A 185 22.25 2.48 -19.20
N HIS A 186 22.17 1.19 -19.57
CA HIS A 186 22.80 0.71 -20.80
C HIS A 186 22.21 1.34 -22.06
N LEU A 187 20.87 1.45 -22.12
CA LEU A 187 20.19 2.12 -23.25
C LEU A 187 20.54 3.60 -23.38
N ILE A 188 20.60 4.31 -22.24
CA ILE A 188 21.01 5.72 -22.22
C ILE A 188 22.45 5.87 -22.71
N ALA A 189 23.38 5.04 -22.24
CA ALA A 189 24.77 5.06 -22.67
C ALA A 189 24.94 4.82 -24.17
N GLN A 190 24.09 3.98 -24.78
CA GLN A 190 24.09 3.72 -26.23
C GLN A 190 23.57 4.90 -27.08
N GLN A 191 22.81 5.83 -26.48
CA GLN A 191 22.26 6.99 -27.21
C GLN A 191 23.16 8.23 -27.12
N ILE A 192 24.17 8.23 -26.26
CA ILE A 192 25.11 9.36 -26.07
C ILE A 192 26.33 9.25 -27.00
N HIS A 193 26.46 8.13 -27.70
CA HIS A 193 27.47 7.89 -28.72
C HIS A 193 26.87 7.89 -30.12
#